data_45f7339b7274aec1780514a5a2f20df2
#
_entry.id   45f7339b7274aec1780514a5a2f20df2
#
_cell.length_a   1.000
_cell.length_b   1.000
_cell.length_c   1.000
_cell.angle_alpha   90.00
_cell.angle_beta   90.00
_cell.angle_gamma   90.00
#
_symmetry.space_group_name_H-M   'P 1'
#
loop_
_entity.id
_entity.type
_entity.pdbx_description
1 polymer ?
#
loop_
_entity_poly.entity_id
_entity_poly.type
_entity_poly.pdbx_seq_one_letter_code
_entity_poly.pdbx_strand_id
1 'polypeptide(L)'
;MEKVLSSHVGMKINEWYYHIQRFNVPDAEAYKEEIKSLLDDMEENQDLLLYFSLMEFRHKIMLDYLNPLENGKERANIRELAMKIKKDQEKLTGLLDFYFNFFYGMYEFENYEYLNAITFYKRAEKKLSLVSDDIERAEFNYKMAEIYYHMKQNHMSMHHIAQAIECYREKETYTVREIQCSFVIGSITT
;
A
#
# COMPACT_ATOMS: atom_id res chain seq x y z
N MET A 1 33.64 -11.31 -3.15
CA MET A 1 32.44 -10.82 -2.45
C MET A 1 31.33 -11.83 -2.67
N GLU A 2 30.74 -12.31 -1.60
CA GLU A 2 29.61 -13.23 -1.68
C GLU A 2 28.38 -12.43 -2.16
N LYS A 3 27.75 -12.84 -3.27
CA LYS A 3 26.60 -12.14 -3.83
C LYS A 3 25.40 -12.34 -2.92
N VAL A 4 24.63 -11.28 -2.71
CA VAL A 4 23.41 -11.31 -1.89
C VAL A 4 22.33 -12.11 -2.60
N LEU A 5 21.68 -13.03 -1.86
CA LEU A 5 20.59 -13.85 -2.40
C LEU A 5 19.31 -13.01 -2.59
N SER A 6 18.68 -13.11 -3.74
CA SER A 6 17.41 -12.43 -4.08
C SER A 6 16.31 -12.72 -3.05
N SER A 7 16.26 -13.94 -2.49
CA SER A 7 15.31 -14.31 -1.45
C SER A 7 15.48 -13.52 -0.15
N HIS A 8 16.71 -13.18 0.21
CA HIS A 8 17.00 -12.37 1.39
C HIS A 8 16.49 -10.92 1.20
N VAL A 9 16.73 -10.35 0.03
CA VAL A 9 16.22 -9.01 -0.28
C VAL A 9 14.69 -8.98 -0.30
N GLY A 10 14.06 -10.01 -0.87
CA GLY A 10 12.60 -10.16 -0.85
C GLY A 10 12.02 -10.19 0.56
N MET A 11 12.64 -10.94 1.50
CA MET A 11 12.23 -10.93 2.90
C MET A 11 12.36 -9.55 3.55
N LYS A 12 13.44 -8.82 3.28
CA LYS A 12 13.63 -7.46 3.78
C LYS A 12 12.58 -6.49 3.24
N ILE A 13 12.17 -6.63 1.99
CA ILE A 13 11.08 -5.82 1.40
C ILE A 13 9.74 -6.12 2.12
N ASN A 14 9.46 -7.38 2.47
CA ASN A 14 8.28 -7.74 3.25
C ASN A 14 8.29 -7.10 4.65
N GLU A 15 9.44 -7.11 5.34
CA GLU A 15 9.60 -6.43 6.64
C GLU A 15 9.42 -4.91 6.50
N TRP A 16 9.96 -4.31 5.46
CA TRP A 16 9.72 -2.90 5.16
C TRP A 16 8.24 -2.60 5.00
N TYR A 17 7.51 -3.41 4.21
CA TYR A 17 6.07 -3.24 4.03
C TYR A 17 5.29 -3.37 5.35
N TYR A 18 5.68 -4.31 6.20
CA TYR A 18 5.11 -4.47 7.54
C TYR A 18 5.22 -3.17 8.36
N HIS A 19 6.36 -2.48 8.34
CA HIS A 19 6.53 -1.20 9.03
C HIS A 19 5.73 -0.06 8.39
N ILE A 20 5.62 -0.03 7.05
CA ILE A 20 4.77 0.92 6.34
C ILE A 20 3.30 0.79 6.75
N GLN A 21 2.78 -0.42 6.83
CA GLN A 21 1.38 -0.67 7.22
C GLN A 21 1.07 -0.21 8.65
N ARG A 22 2.06 -0.16 9.51
CA ARG A 22 1.94 0.26 10.92
C ARG A 22 2.28 1.72 11.16
N PHE A 23 2.57 2.48 10.12
CA PHE A 23 3.03 3.88 10.22
C PHE A 23 4.31 4.05 11.06
N ASN A 24 5.13 3.02 11.13
CA ASN A 24 6.41 3.06 11.84
C ASN A 24 7.50 3.65 10.93
N VAL A 25 7.53 4.98 10.82
CA VAL A 25 8.41 5.72 9.91
C VAL A 25 9.89 5.44 10.17
N PRO A 26 10.41 5.46 11.43
CA PRO A 26 11.83 5.25 11.65
C PRO A 26 12.34 3.90 11.13
N ASP A 27 11.62 2.81 11.43
CA ASP A 27 12.01 1.50 10.95
C ASP A 27 11.79 1.35 9.45
N ALA A 28 10.71 1.91 8.90
CA ALA A 28 10.47 1.89 7.46
C ALA A 28 11.59 2.59 6.67
N GLU A 29 12.10 3.74 7.14
CA GLU A 29 13.26 4.40 6.53
C GLU A 29 14.54 3.58 6.67
N ALA A 30 14.79 2.98 7.85
CA ALA A 30 15.96 2.14 8.07
C ALA A 30 15.99 0.92 7.12
N TYR A 31 14.86 0.22 6.99
CA TYR A 31 14.74 -0.92 6.05
C TYR A 31 14.93 -0.50 4.60
N LYS A 32 14.39 0.63 4.20
CA LYS A 32 14.56 1.18 2.83
C LYS A 32 16.03 1.40 2.50
N GLU A 33 16.80 2.05 3.38
CA GLU A 33 18.22 2.31 3.14
C GLU A 33 19.05 1.02 3.16
N GLU A 34 18.75 0.06 4.06
CA GLU A 34 19.36 -1.25 4.07
C GLU A 34 19.13 -2.00 2.75
N ILE A 35 17.87 -2.03 2.26
CA ILE A 35 17.51 -2.72 1.02
C ILE A 35 18.22 -2.09 -0.19
N LYS A 36 18.33 -0.76 -0.27
CA LYS A 36 19.08 -0.09 -1.34
C LYS A 36 20.53 -0.58 -1.40
N SER A 37 21.20 -0.65 -0.26
CA SER A 37 22.56 -1.16 -0.20
C SER A 37 22.66 -2.62 -0.66
N LEU A 38 21.69 -3.47 -0.30
CA LEU A 38 21.65 -4.87 -0.72
C LEU A 38 21.40 -5.03 -2.23
N LEU A 39 20.58 -4.15 -2.82
CA LEU A 39 20.30 -4.16 -4.27
C LEU A 39 21.56 -3.84 -5.09
N ASP A 40 22.46 -2.97 -4.60
CA ASP A 40 23.71 -2.63 -5.28
C ASP A 40 24.67 -3.83 -5.34
N ASP A 41 24.60 -4.74 -4.39
CA ASP A 41 25.46 -5.93 -4.27
C ASP A 41 24.81 -7.22 -4.83
N MET A 42 23.57 -7.14 -5.32
CA MET A 42 22.79 -8.29 -5.78
C MET A 42 22.96 -8.55 -7.29
N GLU A 43 22.72 -9.79 -7.71
CA GLU A 43 22.49 -10.07 -9.14
C GLU A 43 21.19 -9.39 -9.61
N GLU A 44 21.23 -8.84 -10.83
CA GLU A 44 20.06 -8.17 -11.39
C GLU A 44 18.84 -9.10 -11.41
N ASN A 45 17.76 -8.69 -10.75
CA ASN A 45 16.49 -9.38 -10.70
C ASN A 45 15.37 -8.37 -10.96
N GLN A 46 14.80 -8.41 -12.13
CA GLN A 46 13.80 -7.44 -12.59
C GLN A 46 12.56 -7.42 -11.72
N ASP A 47 12.06 -8.59 -11.29
CA ASP A 47 10.86 -8.67 -10.44
C ASP A 47 11.10 -8.04 -9.07
N LEU A 48 12.30 -8.23 -8.52
CA LEU A 48 12.67 -7.66 -7.24
C LEU A 48 12.86 -6.13 -7.31
N LEU A 49 13.43 -5.62 -8.40
CA LEU A 49 13.52 -4.17 -8.65
C LEU A 49 12.13 -3.53 -8.81
N LEU A 50 11.20 -4.21 -9.48
CA LEU A 50 9.81 -3.78 -9.58
C LEU A 50 9.13 -3.82 -8.22
N TYR A 51 9.36 -4.87 -7.42
CA TYR A 51 8.82 -4.98 -6.07
C TYR A 51 9.33 -3.86 -5.17
N PHE A 52 10.62 -3.58 -5.19
CA PHE A 52 11.21 -2.45 -4.47
C PHE A 52 10.56 -1.12 -4.87
N SER A 53 10.42 -0.87 -6.17
CA SER A 53 9.81 0.37 -6.68
C SER A 53 8.36 0.54 -6.24
N LEU A 54 7.58 -0.54 -6.19
CA LEU A 54 6.21 -0.53 -5.67
C LEU A 54 6.17 -0.22 -4.17
N MET A 55 7.08 -0.79 -3.38
CA MET A 55 7.15 -0.51 -1.94
C MET A 55 7.65 0.91 -1.67
N GLU A 56 8.58 1.43 -2.47
CA GLU A 56 8.99 2.83 -2.37
C GLU A 56 7.82 3.78 -2.67
N PHE A 57 7.01 3.46 -3.65
CA PHE A 57 5.79 4.21 -3.96
C PHE A 57 4.78 4.18 -2.80
N ARG A 58 4.52 3.00 -2.23
CA ARG A 58 3.65 2.85 -1.06
C ARG A 58 4.17 3.59 0.16
N HIS A 59 5.49 3.56 0.39
CA HIS A 59 6.13 4.30 1.48
C HIS A 59 5.95 5.82 1.33
N LYS A 60 6.15 6.35 0.13
CA LYS A 60 5.92 7.78 -0.14
C LYS A 60 4.47 8.20 0.06
N ILE A 61 3.50 7.37 -0.33
CA ILE A 61 2.07 7.61 -0.06
C ILE A 61 1.83 7.68 1.46
N MET A 62 2.44 6.79 2.25
CA MET A 62 2.34 6.83 3.72
C MET A 62 2.88 8.13 4.29
N LEU A 63 4.06 8.58 3.84
CA LEU A 63 4.67 9.81 4.32
C LEU A 63 3.84 11.05 3.96
N ASP A 64 3.28 11.12 2.75
CA ASP A 64 2.39 12.21 2.34
C ASP A 64 1.10 12.24 3.18
N TYR A 65 0.54 11.07 3.49
CA TYR A 65 -0.61 10.95 4.38
C TYR A 65 -0.34 11.46 5.79
N LEU A 66 0.85 11.17 6.35
CA LEU A 66 1.22 11.60 7.71
C LEU A 66 1.58 13.10 7.78
N ASN A 67 2.15 13.68 6.73
CA ASN A 67 2.63 15.06 6.69
C ASN A 67 2.18 15.81 5.42
N PRO A 68 0.89 16.06 5.24
CA PRO A 68 0.38 16.65 3.98
C PRO A 68 0.79 18.11 3.74
N LEU A 69 1.26 18.84 4.76
CA LEU A 69 1.52 20.28 4.68
C LEU A 69 2.95 20.66 4.27
N GLU A 70 3.90 19.74 4.34
CA GLU A 70 5.32 20.02 4.03
C GLU A 70 5.70 19.73 2.56
N ASN A 71 4.79 19.32 1.68
CA ASN A 71 5.13 18.35 0.63
C ASN A 71 4.95 18.77 -0.82
N GLY A 72 5.10 20.03 -1.21
CA GLY A 72 5.11 20.39 -2.64
C GLY A 72 6.17 19.64 -3.45
N LYS A 73 7.38 19.47 -2.90
CA LYS A 73 8.49 18.70 -3.50
C LYS A 73 8.22 17.17 -3.45
N GLU A 74 7.73 16.69 -2.34
CA GLU A 74 7.43 15.27 -2.13
C GLU A 74 6.30 14.80 -3.07
N ARG A 75 5.24 15.58 -3.26
CA ARG A 75 4.17 15.25 -4.21
C ARG A 75 4.67 15.20 -5.66
N ALA A 76 5.61 16.07 -6.06
CA ALA A 76 6.24 15.98 -7.36
C ALA A 76 7.02 14.67 -7.52
N ASN A 77 7.76 14.26 -6.49
CA ASN A 77 8.52 13.00 -6.48
C ASN A 77 7.60 11.77 -6.53
N ILE A 78 6.47 11.79 -5.80
CA ILE A 78 5.46 10.73 -5.85
C ILE A 78 4.88 10.60 -7.26
N ARG A 79 4.53 11.72 -7.88
CA ARG A 79 4.00 11.75 -9.25
C ARG A 79 4.99 11.21 -10.28
N GLU A 80 6.25 11.57 -10.17
CA GLU A 80 7.31 11.05 -11.05
C GLU A 80 7.46 9.54 -10.90
N LEU A 81 7.50 9.04 -9.67
CA LEU A 81 7.58 7.62 -9.37
C LEU A 81 6.33 6.87 -9.86
N ALA A 82 5.13 7.42 -9.66
CA ALA A 82 3.89 6.86 -10.19
C ALA A 82 3.93 6.71 -11.72
N MET A 83 4.40 7.75 -12.43
CA MET A 83 4.54 7.69 -13.89
C MET A 83 5.58 6.66 -14.34
N LYS A 84 6.69 6.51 -13.61
CA LYS A 84 7.73 5.51 -13.88
C LYS A 84 7.16 4.10 -13.73
N ILE A 85 6.50 3.80 -12.63
CA ILE A 85 5.91 2.47 -12.38
C ILE A 85 4.82 2.16 -13.41
N LYS A 86 4.02 3.14 -13.80
CA LYS A 86 2.96 2.97 -14.81
C LYS A 86 3.52 2.56 -16.18
N LYS A 87 4.71 3.01 -16.55
CA LYS A 87 5.37 2.57 -17.80
C LYS A 87 5.74 1.08 -17.80
N ASP A 88 6.02 0.54 -16.60
CA ASP A 88 6.38 -0.87 -16.44
C ASP A 88 5.16 -1.76 -16.13
N GLN A 89 3.95 -1.21 -16.13
CA GLN A 89 2.71 -1.93 -15.76
C GLN A 89 2.52 -3.24 -16.53
N GLU A 90 2.85 -3.30 -17.81
CA GLU A 90 2.70 -4.50 -18.63
C GLU A 90 3.62 -5.66 -18.22
N LYS A 91 4.68 -5.36 -17.48
CA LYS A 91 5.63 -6.35 -16.93
C LYS A 91 5.14 -6.95 -15.61
N LEU A 92 4.17 -6.31 -14.95
CA LEU A 92 3.68 -6.72 -13.64
C LEU A 92 2.70 -7.88 -13.76
N THR A 93 2.97 -8.96 -13.03
CA THR A 93 2.12 -10.14 -13.00
C THR A 93 1.86 -10.58 -11.56
N GLY A 94 0.82 -11.40 -11.35
CA GLY A 94 0.54 -12.01 -10.06
C GLY A 94 0.37 -10.99 -8.95
N LEU A 95 1.14 -11.15 -7.87
CA LEU A 95 1.08 -10.29 -6.67
C LEU A 95 1.61 -8.87 -6.95
N LEU A 96 2.61 -8.71 -7.84
CA LEU A 96 3.11 -7.38 -8.19
C LEU A 96 2.04 -6.53 -8.91
N ASP A 97 1.21 -7.16 -9.74
CA ASP A 97 0.09 -6.47 -10.38
C ASP A 97 -1.03 -6.13 -9.37
N PHE A 98 -1.24 -6.98 -8.34
CA PHE A 98 -2.08 -6.62 -7.19
C PHE A 98 -1.56 -5.34 -6.52
N TYR A 99 -0.30 -5.32 -6.10
CA TYR A 99 0.30 -4.16 -5.44
C TYR A 99 0.26 -2.90 -6.29
N PHE A 100 0.57 -3.01 -7.58
CA PHE A 100 0.47 -1.88 -8.49
C PHE A 100 -0.95 -1.28 -8.47
N ASN A 101 -1.97 -2.09 -8.72
CA ASN A 101 -3.34 -1.60 -8.76
C ASN A 101 -3.80 -1.07 -7.40
N PHE A 102 -3.41 -1.72 -6.31
CA PHE A 102 -3.78 -1.30 -4.97
C PHE A 102 -3.14 0.04 -4.59
N PHE A 103 -1.85 0.19 -4.78
CA PHE A 103 -1.14 1.42 -4.41
C PHE A 103 -1.44 2.57 -5.37
N TYR A 104 -1.64 2.28 -6.65
CA TYR A 104 -2.07 3.31 -7.59
C TYR A 104 -3.50 3.79 -7.29
N GLY A 105 -4.38 2.91 -6.86
CA GLY A 105 -5.69 3.28 -6.33
C GLY A 105 -5.61 4.20 -5.11
N MET A 106 -4.69 3.93 -4.16
CA MET A 106 -4.44 4.83 -3.02
C MET A 106 -3.95 6.20 -3.50
N TYR A 107 -3.01 6.24 -4.44
CA TYR A 107 -2.50 7.48 -5.00
C TYR A 107 -3.60 8.33 -5.67
N GLU A 108 -4.45 7.72 -6.48
CA GLU A 108 -5.59 8.42 -7.11
C GLU A 108 -6.61 8.90 -6.05
N PHE A 109 -6.81 8.12 -4.99
CA PHE A 109 -7.68 8.51 -3.87
C PHE A 109 -7.16 9.77 -3.15
N GLU A 110 -5.88 9.84 -2.84
CA GLU A 110 -5.24 11.02 -2.21
C GLU A 110 -5.25 12.27 -3.13
N ASN A 111 -5.35 12.06 -4.45
CA ASN A 111 -5.54 13.14 -5.41
C ASN A 111 -7.03 13.49 -5.65
N TYR A 112 -7.96 12.92 -4.88
CA TYR A 112 -9.43 13.09 -5.01
C TYR A 112 -10.01 12.57 -6.32
N GLU A 113 -9.27 11.76 -7.08
CA GLU A 113 -9.69 11.12 -8.34
C GLU A 113 -10.43 9.81 -8.06
N TYR A 114 -11.59 9.89 -7.39
CA TYR A 114 -12.30 8.73 -6.84
C TYR A 114 -12.74 7.71 -7.91
N LEU A 115 -13.10 8.13 -9.11
CA LEU A 115 -13.47 7.22 -10.20
C LEU A 115 -12.27 6.43 -10.72
N ASN A 116 -11.10 7.05 -10.76
CA ASN A 116 -9.87 6.37 -11.08
C ASN A 116 -9.48 5.40 -9.93
N ALA A 117 -9.52 5.87 -8.70
CA ALA A 117 -9.20 5.08 -7.52
C ALA A 117 -10.02 3.78 -7.45
N ILE A 118 -11.35 3.88 -7.56
CA ILE A 118 -12.21 2.67 -7.53
C ILE A 118 -11.92 1.73 -8.70
N THR A 119 -11.56 2.25 -9.86
CA THR A 119 -11.20 1.43 -11.02
C THR A 119 -9.94 0.60 -10.74
N PHE A 120 -8.91 1.21 -10.14
CA PHE A 120 -7.70 0.50 -9.75
C PHE A 120 -7.97 -0.49 -8.61
N TYR A 121 -8.73 -0.11 -7.59
CA TYR A 121 -9.09 -1.02 -6.50
C TYR A 121 -9.88 -2.24 -7.02
N LYS A 122 -10.79 -2.07 -7.97
CA LYS A 122 -11.53 -3.20 -8.59
C LYS A 122 -10.63 -4.13 -9.42
N ARG A 123 -9.54 -3.62 -9.99
CA ARG A 123 -8.52 -4.46 -10.63
C ARG A 123 -7.71 -5.24 -9.60
N ALA A 124 -7.32 -4.61 -8.49
CA ALA A 124 -6.65 -5.26 -7.38
C ALA A 124 -7.55 -6.35 -6.74
N GLU A 125 -8.85 -6.07 -6.54
CA GLU A 125 -9.82 -7.02 -5.97
C GLU A 125 -9.83 -8.36 -6.69
N LYS A 126 -9.71 -8.38 -8.01
CA LYS A 126 -9.65 -9.61 -8.82
C LYS A 126 -8.46 -10.50 -8.49
N LYS A 127 -7.44 -9.96 -7.84
CA LYS A 127 -6.21 -10.67 -7.46
C LYS A 127 -6.04 -10.80 -5.95
N LEU A 128 -7.03 -10.37 -5.17
CA LEU A 128 -6.98 -10.41 -3.71
C LEU A 128 -6.78 -11.83 -3.16
N SER A 129 -7.20 -12.85 -3.89
CA SER A 129 -6.96 -14.26 -3.54
C SER A 129 -5.48 -14.67 -3.53
N LEU A 130 -4.61 -13.90 -4.19
CA LEU A 130 -3.16 -14.12 -4.17
C LEU A 130 -2.50 -13.57 -2.90
N VAL A 131 -3.19 -12.68 -2.17
CA VAL A 131 -2.72 -12.10 -0.91
C VAL A 131 -2.98 -13.09 0.20
N SER A 132 -1.91 -13.63 0.80
CA SER A 132 -2.01 -14.61 1.89
C SER A 132 -2.08 -13.94 3.27
N ASP A 133 -1.59 -12.72 3.41
CA ASP A 133 -1.56 -11.99 4.68
C ASP A 133 -2.91 -11.35 4.99
N ASP A 134 -3.45 -11.66 6.17
CA ASP A 134 -4.76 -11.17 6.60
C ASP A 134 -4.78 -9.66 6.85
N ILE A 135 -3.64 -9.08 7.29
CA ILE A 135 -3.52 -7.63 7.50
C ILE A 135 -3.53 -6.89 6.18
N GLU A 136 -2.86 -7.41 5.14
CA GLU A 136 -2.92 -6.81 3.80
C GLU A 136 -4.34 -6.86 3.25
N ARG A 137 -5.06 -7.97 3.44
CA ARG A 137 -6.47 -8.07 3.05
C ARG A 137 -7.36 -7.12 3.85
N ALA A 138 -7.08 -6.94 5.14
CA ALA A 138 -7.79 -5.96 5.97
C ALA A 138 -7.52 -4.53 5.49
N GLU A 139 -6.28 -4.18 5.16
CA GLU A 139 -5.94 -2.86 4.60
C GLU A 139 -6.67 -2.61 3.27
N PHE A 140 -6.71 -3.61 2.39
CA PHE A 140 -7.48 -3.54 1.15
C PHE A 140 -8.97 -3.25 1.41
N ASN A 141 -9.59 -4.01 2.32
CA ASN A 141 -11.00 -3.81 2.67
C ASN A 141 -11.25 -2.43 3.31
N TYR A 142 -10.34 -1.95 4.16
CA TYR A 142 -10.41 -0.60 4.72
C TYR A 142 -10.42 0.46 3.60
N LYS A 143 -9.51 0.37 2.63
CA LYS A 143 -9.45 1.30 1.49
C LYS A 143 -10.67 1.22 0.56
N MET A 144 -11.22 0.02 0.38
CA MET A 144 -12.51 -0.15 -0.31
C MET A 144 -13.66 0.51 0.45
N ALA A 145 -13.67 0.43 1.77
CA ALA A 145 -14.68 1.10 2.59
C ALA A 145 -14.58 2.63 2.48
N GLU A 146 -13.37 3.18 2.56
CA GLU A 146 -13.15 4.63 2.40
C GLU A 146 -13.68 5.14 1.06
N ILE A 147 -13.33 4.50 -0.05
CA ILE A 147 -13.77 4.95 -1.37
C ILE A 147 -15.29 4.85 -1.53
N TYR A 148 -15.92 3.79 -1.07
CA TYR A 148 -17.38 3.66 -1.12
C TYR A 148 -18.09 4.69 -0.24
N TYR A 149 -17.53 5.03 0.93
CA TYR A 149 -18.03 6.12 1.76
C TYR A 149 -18.01 7.47 1.00
N HIS A 150 -16.89 7.82 0.37
CA HIS A 150 -16.78 9.04 -0.43
C HIS A 150 -17.74 9.06 -1.64
N MET A 151 -18.02 7.89 -2.21
CA MET A 151 -18.99 7.72 -3.30
C MET A 151 -20.46 7.66 -2.80
N LYS A 152 -20.72 7.85 -1.49
CA LYS A 152 -22.04 7.77 -0.87
C LYS A 152 -22.72 6.40 -1.00
N GLN A 153 -21.92 5.35 -1.14
CA GLN A 153 -22.40 3.97 -1.20
C GLN A 153 -22.23 3.29 0.18
N ASN A 154 -23.00 3.77 1.16
CA ASN A 154 -22.85 3.42 2.57
C ASN A 154 -22.95 1.91 2.84
N HIS A 155 -23.85 1.20 2.15
CA HIS A 155 -23.99 -0.24 2.30
C HIS A 155 -22.71 -1.01 1.91
N MET A 156 -22.09 -0.64 0.78
CA MET A 156 -20.82 -1.23 0.34
C MET A 156 -19.67 -0.86 1.27
N SER A 157 -19.64 0.38 1.74
CA SER A 157 -18.67 0.83 2.73
C SER A 157 -18.76 0.00 4.02
N MET A 158 -19.98 -0.19 4.57
CA MET A 158 -20.20 -1.01 5.78
C MET A 158 -19.79 -2.48 5.57
N HIS A 159 -20.06 -3.06 4.41
CA HIS A 159 -19.65 -4.42 4.09
C HIS A 159 -18.12 -4.59 4.20
N HIS A 160 -17.37 -3.71 3.56
CA HIS A 160 -15.90 -3.79 3.57
C HIS A 160 -15.29 -3.43 4.91
N ILE A 161 -15.82 -2.41 5.61
CA ILE A 161 -15.27 -1.99 6.90
C ILE A 161 -15.45 -3.06 7.98
N ALA A 162 -16.55 -3.82 7.94
CA ALA A 162 -16.78 -4.92 8.86
C ALA A 162 -15.69 -6.01 8.75
N GLN A 163 -15.28 -6.34 7.53
CA GLN A 163 -14.19 -7.30 7.28
C GLN A 163 -12.83 -6.78 7.79
N ALA A 164 -12.55 -5.50 7.60
CA ALA A 164 -11.30 -4.90 8.04
C ALA A 164 -11.18 -4.83 9.57
N ILE A 165 -12.23 -4.33 10.24
CA ILE A 165 -12.19 -4.10 11.69
C ILE A 165 -12.11 -5.42 12.47
N GLU A 166 -12.76 -6.48 12.00
CA GLU A 166 -12.69 -7.80 12.62
C GLU A 166 -11.25 -8.30 12.69
N CYS A 167 -10.51 -8.19 11.59
CA CYS A 167 -9.11 -8.58 11.54
C CYS A 167 -8.21 -7.71 12.43
N TYR A 168 -8.42 -6.39 12.44
CA TYR A 168 -7.59 -5.50 13.25
C TYR A 168 -7.80 -5.65 14.74
N ARG A 169 -9.02 -5.92 15.20
CA ARG A 169 -9.34 -6.15 16.63
C ARG A 169 -8.63 -7.35 17.22
N GLU A 170 -8.36 -8.36 16.43
CA GLU A 170 -7.63 -9.56 16.88
C GLU A 170 -6.14 -9.28 17.12
N LYS A 171 -5.64 -8.11 16.73
CA LYS A 171 -4.20 -7.81 16.70
C LYS A 171 -3.92 -6.45 17.36
N GLU A 172 -3.50 -6.47 18.64
CA GLU A 172 -3.20 -5.27 19.44
C GLU A 172 -2.27 -4.25 18.75
N THR A 173 -1.39 -4.72 17.87
CA THR A 173 -0.42 -3.87 17.17
C THR A 173 -1.03 -2.97 16.09
N TYR A 174 -2.34 -3.11 15.79
CA TYR A 174 -3.06 -2.36 14.77
C TYR A 174 -4.16 -1.45 15.32
N THR A 175 -4.04 -1.02 16.59
CA THR A 175 -5.02 -0.15 17.27
C THR A 175 -5.35 1.12 16.47
N VAL A 176 -4.35 1.74 15.83
CA VAL A 176 -4.58 2.93 14.98
C VAL A 176 -5.52 2.59 13.81
N ARG A 177 -5.34 1.42 13.19
CA ARG A 177 -6.20 0.96 12.08
C ARG A 177 -7.62 0.65 12.56
N GLU A 178 -7.77 0.06 13.75
CA GLU A 178 -9.07 -0.17 14.37
C GLU A 178 -9.81 1.15 14.61
N ILE A 179 -9.12 2.16 15.14
CA ILE A 179 -9.69 3.50 15.34
C ILE A 179 -10.12 4.11 14.02
N GLN A 180 -9.31 4.03 12.97
CA GLN A 180 -9.68 4.52 11.62
C GLN A 180 -10.94 3.83 11.10
N CYS A 181 -11.06 2.51 11.24
CA CYS A 181 -12.29 1.78 10.89
C CYS A 181 -13.50 2.29 11.66
N SER A 182 -13.35 2.53 12.97
CA SER A 182 -14.42 3.03 13.83
C SER A 182 -14.91 4.42 13.40
N PHE A 183 -14.01 5.30 12.93
CA PHE A 183 -14.39 6.59 12.35
C PHE A 183 -15.23 6.43 11.08
N VAL A 184 -14.86 5.54 10.18
CA VAL A 184 -15.66 5.28 8.97
C VAL A 184 -17.06 4.80 9.33
N ILE A 185 -17.17 3.84 10.28
CA ILE A 185 -18.46 3.34 10.77
C ILE A 185 -19.30 4.48 11.36
N GLY A 186 -18.74 5.27 12.26
CA GLY A 186 -19.41 6.41 12.87
C GLY A 186 -19.93 7.42 11.83
N SER A 187 -19.12 7.70 10.81
CA SER A 187 -19.48 8.64 9.74
C SER A 187 -20.61 8.14 8.82
N ILE A 188 -20.82 6.83 8.74
CA ILE A 188 -21.90 6.24 7.93
C ILE A 188 -23.22 6.22 8.72
N THR A 189 -23.15 6.10 10.05
CA THR A 189 -24.31 5.91 10.92
C THR A 189 -24.90 7.20 11.45
N THR A 190 -24.25 8.35 11.25
CA THR A 190 -24.74 9.71 11.55
C THR A 190 -25.42 10.35 10.36
#